data_d2254bb7578c3277a3a7d11dd82492ab
#
_entry.id   d2254bb7578c3277a3a7d11dd82492ab
#
_cell.length_a   1.000
_cell.length_b   1.000
_cell.length_c   1.000
_cell.angle_alpha   90.00
_cell.angle_beta   90.00
_cell.angle_gamma   90.00
#
_symmetry.space_group_name_H-M   'P 1'
#
loop_
_entity.id
_entity.type
_entity.pdbx_description
1 polymer ?
#
loop_
_entity_poly.entity_id
_entity_poly.type
_entity_poly.pdbx_seq_one_letter_code
_entity_poly.pdbx_strand_id
1 'polypeptide(L)'
;MANSEITSPIYTDETAQENGKKLDTIAILLGNIAASQRAIANAQPEVSMDVDLNTVRQIVASGAAPKIYPLGTQLVNTYTDKDGKTYSCPWDVVQPDDTAEGETGSTAPALTMQMHYATLYDIPFSENQAFYIVPEAGLPAGTYHVTFGFNWGTNVKTGTTWQFTTSKALAAGTLLCGFYSAPDVAITSCKVYAYKDQYKSELLDTCTVSSGDEGTDLGTFMQKENGDLNSLQCVAYGDNRWWKSVYRQWLNSDQPATKWWTPQDKWDMMPECAKTIPGFLAGFSEDFKNALTRTKVVTYGNTVTDDGSAVITYDKVFLPSLEEIYCNPQIKGEGTYWPYWKEATGATAPQALWQTYPLRITRDLAQPTVGRYVRLRSAGRGTARGAFGVNSSGYVGVWSAIDAHRSAPACKITTLGQ
;
A
#
# COMPACT_ATOMS: atom_id res chain seq x y z
N MET A 1 69.74 -28.58 -2.51
CA MET A 1 68.29 -28.43 -2.82
C MET A 1 67.70 -27.58 -1.72
N ALA A 2 67.45 -26.31 -2.01
CA ALA A 2 66.87 -25.35 -1.06
C ALA A 2 65.33 -25.41 -1.18
N ASN A 3 64.69 -25.75 -0.08
CA ASN A 3 63.25 -25.64 0.06
C ASN A 3 62.87 -24.15 0.12
N SER A 4 62.16 -23.66 -0.88
CA SER A 4 61.52 -22.37 -0.79
C SER A 4 60.18 -22.52 -0.04
N GLU A 5 60.13 -22.07 1.21
CA GLU A 5 58.90 -21.89 1.96
C GLU A 5 58.09 -20.76 1.31
N ILE A 6 56.93 -21.11 0.76
CA ILE A 6 55.93 -20.12 0.34
C ILE A 6 55.23 -19.70 1.62
N THR A 7 55.64 -18.55 2.18
CA THR A 7 54.88 -17.89 3.27
C THR A 7 53.64 -17.23 2.68
N SER A 8 52.48 -17.82 2.89
CA SER A 8 51.21 -17.16 2.66
C SER A 8 51.11 -15.88 3.53
N PRO A 9 50.67 -14.75 3.01
CA PRO A 9 50.52 -13.56 3.83
C PRO A 9 49.49 -13.82 4.93
N ILE A 10 49.94 -13.70 6.19
CA ILE A 10 49.04 -13.77 7.35
C ILE A 10 48.21 -12.46 7.32
N TYR A 11 46.93 -12.57 7.00
CA TYR A 11 46.00 -11.50 7.19
C TYR A 11 45.79 -11.32 8.71
N THR A 12 46.25 -10.21 9.24
CA THR A 12 45.99 -9.83 10.64
C THR A 12 44.58 -9.28 10.77
N ASP A 13 43.93 -9.40 11.94
CA ASP A 13 42.63 -8.83 12.23
C ASP A 13 42.53 -7.32 11.94
N GLU A 14 43.64 -6.59 12.09
CA GLU A 14 43.75 -5.17 11.74
C GLU A 14 43.57 -4.93 10.24
N THR A 15 44.16 -5.79 9.40
CA THR A 15 44.03 -5.68 7.93
C THR A 15 42.61 -5.97 7.49
N ALA A 16 41.89 -6.90 8.13
CA ALA A 16 40.48 -7.20 7.87
C ALA A 16 39.59 -6.05 8.28
N GLN A 17 39.83 -5.39 9.43
CA GLN A 17 39.10 -4.21 9.88
C GLN A 17 39.36 -2.99 8.98
N GLU A 18 40.60 -2.79 8.52
CA GLU A 18 40.92 -1.70 7.60
C GLU A 18 40.26 -1.87 6.23
N ASN A 19 40.24 -3.10 5.72
CA ASN A 19 39.53 -3.44 4.49
C ASN A 19 38.00 -3.28 4.64
N GLY A 20 37.44 -3.62 5.80
CA GLY A 20 36.04 -3.37 6.12
C GLY A 20 35.72 -1.88 6.06
N LYS A 21 36.51 -1.00 6.70
CA LYS A 21 36.34 0.44 6.63
C LYS A 21 36.48 1.02 5.22
N LYS A 22 37.39 0.45 4.40
CA LYS A 22 37.52 0.85 2.98
C LYS A 22 36.31 0.46 2.16
N LEU A 23 35.72 -0.73 2.41
CA LEU A 23 34.49 -1.17 1.76
C LEU A 23 33.29 -0.30 2.14
N ASP A 24 33.17 0.09 3.42
CA ASP A 24 32.13 1.00 3.87
C ASP A 24 32.27 2.39 3.23
N THR A 25 33.51 2.88 3.13
CA THR A 25 33.79 4.16 2.45
C THR A 25 33.45 4.09 0.95
N ILE A 26 33.78 2.98 0.30
CA ILE A 26 33.42 2.76 -1.12
C ILE A 26 31.90 2.68 -1.29
N ALA A 27 31.19 2.01 -0.39
CA ALA A 27 29.72 1.94 -0.42
C ALA A 27 29.08 3.32 -0.25
N ILE A 28 29.61 4.16 0.64
CA ILE A 28 29.15 5.55 0.83
C ILE A 28 29.46 6.39 -0.41
N LEU A 29 30.65 6.25 -1.01
CA LEU A 29 31.02 6.98 -2.23
C LEU A 29 30.16 6.55 -3.43
N LEU A 30 29.89 5.28 -3.59
CA LEU A 30 28.98 4.76 -4.62
C LEU A 30 27.54 5.26 -4.41
N GLY A 31 27.09 5.31 -3.16
CA GLY A 31 25.79 5.91 -2.80
C GLY A 31 25.72 7.41 -3.17
N ASN A 32 26.79 8.17 -2.91
CA ASN A 32 26.89 9.58 -3.26
C ASN A 32 26.98 9.83 -4.78
N ILE A 33 27.70 8.96 -5.50
CA ILE A 33 27.77 9.00 -6.98
C ILE A 33 26.41 8.70 -7.58
N ALA A 34 25.70 7.69 -7.08
CA ALA A 34 24.35 7.35 -7.51
C ALA A 34 23.35 8.47 -7.19
N ALA A 35 23.49 9.12 -6.03
CA ALA A 35 22.69 10.31 -5.69
C ALA A 35 23.00 11.51 -6.61
N SER A 36 24.26 11.69 -6.97
CA SER A 36 24.70 12.73 -7.92
C SER A 36 24.24 12.43 -9.35
N GLN A 37 24.28 11.19 -9.78
CA GLN A 37 23.73 10.76 -11.08
C GLN A 37 22.21 10.94 -11.13
N ARG A 38 21.51 10.70 -10.01
CA ARG A 38 20.08 10.99 -9.89
C ARG A 38 19.79 12.50 -9.92
N ALA A 39 20.65 13.33 -9.29
CA ALA A 39 20.54 14.78 -9.37
C ALA A 39 20.80 15.30 -10.81
N ILE A 40 21.69 14.66 -11.54
CA ILE A 40 21.95 14.96 -12.96
C ILE A 40 20.78 14.46 -13.84
N ALA A 41 20.22 13.29 -13.55
CA ALA A 41 19.02 12.79 -14.22
C ALA A 41 17.79 13.65 -13.91
N ASN A 42 17.70 14.19 -12.68
CA ASN A 42 16.67 15.15 -12.26
C ASN A 42 16.87 16.57 -12.86
N ALA A 43 18.00 16.84 -13.49
CA ALA A 43 18.25 18.05 -14.28
C ALA A 43 17.82 17.89 -15.76
N GLN A 44 17.13 16.81 -16.10
CA GLN A 44 16.49 16.67 -17.42
C GLN A 44 15.41 17.75 -17.56
N PRO A 45 15.21 18.31 -18.76
CA PRO A 45 14.21 19.35 -18.95
C PRO A 45 12.83 18.84 -18.52
N GLU A 46 12.22 19.53 -17.56
CA GLU A 46 10.83 19.32 -17.17
C GLU A 46 9.96 19.57 -18.41
N VAL A 47 9.28 18.55 -18.90
CA VAL A 47 8.22 18.72 -19.89
C VAL A 47 6.95 19.01 -19.12
N SER A 48 6.54 20.28 -19.10
CA SER A 48 5.28 20.67 -18.49
C SER A 48 4.11 19.93 -19.14
N MET A 49 3.18 19.43 -18.33
CA MET A 49 1.92 18.79 -18.80
C MET A 49 0.90 19.81 -19.37
N ASP A 50 1.28 21.08 -19.54
CA ASP A 50 0.53 22.01 -20.41
C ASP A 50 0.56 21.56 -21.88
N VAL A 51 1.24 20.45 -22.17
CA VAL A 51 1.14 19.75 -23.46
C VAL A 51 -0.25 19.14 -23.57
N ASP A 52 -0.93 19.39 -24.66
CA ASP A 52 -2.18 18.74 -25.02
C ASP A 52 -2.06 17.22 -24.88
N LEU A 53 -2.76 16.64 -23.93
CA LEU A 53 -2.68 15.21 -23.61
C LEU A 53 -3.19 14.32 -24.77
N ASN A 54 -3.97 14.86 -25.69
CA ASN A 54 -4.30 14.17 -26.94
C ASN A 54 -3.05 14.00 -27.80
N THR A 55 -2.16 14.99 -27.81
CA THR A 55 -0.86 14.88 -28.48
C THR A 55 0.01 13.79 -27.83
N VAL A 56 0.06 13.71 -26.51
CA VAL A 56 0.78 12.61 -25.80
C VAL A 56 0.22 11.25 -26.20
N ARG A 57 -1.11 11.10 -26.23
CA ARG A 57 -1.78 9.85 -26.64
C ARG A 57 -1.46 9.50 -28.11
N GLN A 58 -1.46 10.47 -29.01
CA GLN A 58 -1.12 10.24 -30.41
C GLN A 58 0.33 9.79 -30.56
N ILE A 59 1.25 10.37 -29.80
CA ILE A 59 2.66 9.95 -29.74
C ILE A 59 2.79 8.52 -29.26
N VAL A 60 2.05 8.16 -28.19
CA VAL A 60 1.98 6.79 -27.66
C VAL A 60 1.41 5.84 -28.73
N ALA A 61 0.29 6.19 -29.36
CA ALA A 61 -0.34 5.39 -30.42
C ALA A 61 0.57 5.15 -31.63
N SER A 62 1.40 6.12 -31.97
CA SER A 62 2.35 6.01 -33.09
C SER A 62 3.59 5.16 -32.77
N GLY A 63 3.78 4.75 -31.51
CA GLY A 63 4.99 4.06 -31.06
C GLY A 63 6.21 4.99 -30.93
N ALA A 64 6.04 6.30 -31.01
CA ALA A 64 7.14 7.27 -30.91
C ALA A 64 7.50 7.64 -29.46
N ALA A 65 6.70 7.21 -28.49
CA ALA A 65 6.89 7.56 -27.07
C ALA A 65 8.31 7.28 -26.54
N PRO A 66 8.99 6.16 -26.83
CA PRO A 66 10.34 5.91 -26.33
C PRO A 66 11.39 6.92 -26.84
N LYS A 67 11.15 7.56 -27.99
CA LYS A 67 12.04 8.56 -28.55
C LYS A 67 11.78 9.97 -28.01
N ILE A 68 10.51 10.28 -27.73
CA ILE A 68 10.07 11.61 -27.32
C ILE A 68 10.07 11.73 -25.80
N TYR A 69 9.71 10.65 -25.11
CA TYR A 69 9.66 10.53 -23.67
C TYR A 69 10.54 9.35 -23.20
N PRO A 70 11.87 9.47 -23.32
CA PRO A 70 12.77 8.41 -22.84
C PRO A 70 12.62 8.17 -21.33
N LEU A 71 13.20 7.08 -20.84
CA LEU A 71 13.19 6.72 -19.42
C LEU A 71 13.66 7.88 -18.54
N GLY A 72 12.93 8.14 -17.44
CA GLY A 72 13.23 9.22 -16.52
C GLY A 72 12.78 10.60 -16.96
N THR A 73 12.18 10.77 -18.16
CA THR A 73 11.53 12.03 -18.54
C THR A 73 10.48 12.37 -17.50
N GLN A 74 10.48 13.61 -17.01
CA GLN A 74 9.49 14.08 -16.05
C GLN A 74 8.37 14.83 -16.77
N LEU A 75 7.17 14.30 -16.67
CA LEU A 75 5.95 14.99 -17.08
C LEU A 75 5.36 15.67 -15.84
N VAL A 76 5.43 17.00 -15.81
CA VAL A 76 5.05 17.78 -14.63
C VAL A 76 3.57 18.14 -14.70
N ASN A 77 2.86 17.93 -13.61
CA ASN A 77 1.47 18.30 -13.43
C ASN A 77 1.31 19.11 -12.12
N THR A 78 0.19 19.79 -11.99
CA THR A 78 -0.15 20.50 -10.77
C THR A 78 -1.09 19.66 -9.91
N TYR A 79 -0.76 19.51 -8.63
CA TYR A 79 -1.62 18.90 -7.63
C TYR A 79 -2.09 19.94 -6.62
N THR A 80 -3.39 20.04 -6.40
CA THR A 80 -4.00 20.93 -5.40
C THR A 80 -4.45 20.09 -4.20
N ASP A 81 -4.01 20.45 -3.00
CA ASP A 81 -4.40 19.75 -1.78
C ASP A 81 -5.81 20.16 -1.30
N LYS A 82 -6.26 19.52 -0.20
CA LYS A 82 -7.57 19.78 0.42
C LYS A 82 -7.75 21.22 0.95
N ASP A 83 -6.66 21.94 1.15
CA ASP A 83 -6.64 23.31 1.66
C ASP A 83 -6.44 24.35 0.54
N GLY A 84 -6.43 23.90 -0.72
CA GLY A 84 -6.29 24.74 -1.91
C GLY A 84 -4.85 25.12 -2.25
N LYS A 85 -3.85 24.55 -1.57
CA LYS A 85 -2.45 24.79 -1.88
C LYS A 85 -2.00 23.92 -3.05
N THR A 86 -1.29 24.51 -4.00
CA THR A 86 -0.79 23.84 -5.21
C THR A 86 0.66 23.39 -5.06
N TYR A 87 0.99 22.29 -5.70
CA TYR A 87 2.32 21.68 -5.74
C TYR A 87 2.66 21.27 -7.17
N SER A 88 3.91 21.47 -7.56
CA SER A 88 4.46 20.85 -8.76
C SER A 88 4.58 19.34 -8.54
N CYS A 89 3.93 18.55 -9.35
CA CYS A 89 3.81 17.10 -9.20
C CYS A 89 4.40 16.39 -10.44
N PRO A 90 5.72 16.15 -10.48
CA PRO A 90 6.36 15.45 -11.57
C PRO A 90 6.06 13.95 -11.54
N TRP A 91 5.94 13.36 -12.74
CA TRP A 91 5.77 11.95 -13.00
C TRP A 91 6.91 11.46 -13.87
N ASP A 92 7.68 10.51 -13.38
CA ASP A 92 8.79 9.89 -14.12
C ASP A 92 8.24 8.87 -15.13
N VAL A 93 8.66 8.93 -16.36
CA VAL A 93 8.41 7.89 -17.35
C VAL A 93 9.22 6.65 -16.96
N VAL A 94 8.54 5.59 -16.54
CA VAL A 94 9.16 4.35 -16.05
C VAL A 94 9.17 3.23 -17.09
N GLN A 95 8.24 3.30 -18.05
CA GLN A 95 8.19 2.40 -19.21
C GLN A 95 7.50 3.11 -20.38
N PRO A 96 8.27 3.59 -21.35
CA PRO A 96 7.74 4.40 -22.47
C PRO A 96 7.13 3.59 -23.62
N ASP A 97 7.38 2.27 -23.68
CA ASP A 97 6.93 1.30 -24.68
C ASP A 97 6.07 0.19 -24.10
N ASP A 98 5.27 0.54 -23.10
CA ASP A 98 4.37 -0.40 -22.43
C ASP A 98 3.14 -0.78 -23.29
N THR A 99 2.44 -1.80 -22.84
CA THR A 99 1.13 -2.21 -23.37
C THR A 99 0.10 -2.17 -22.24
N ALA A 100 -1.02 -1.52 -22.47
CA ALA A 100 -2.16 -1.55 -21.59
C ALA A 100 -3.23 -2.52 -22.08
N GLU A 101 -3.89 -3.20 -21.16
CA GLU A 101 -5.06 -4.04 -21.40
C GLU A 101 -6.28 -3.41 -20.70
N GLY A 102 -7.37 -3.23 -21.41
CA GLY A 102 -8.63 -2.68 -20.91
C GLY A 102 -9.58 -3.75 -20.40
N GLU A 103 -10.69 -3.33 -19.80
CA GLU A 103 -11.72 -4.21 -19.22
C GLU A 103 -12.34 -5.19 -20.23
N THR A 104 -12.35 -4.84 -21.51
CA THR A 104 -12.86 -5.67 -22.59
C THR A 104 -11.84 -6.69 -23.13
N GLY A 105 -10.63 -6.73 -22.56
CA GLY A 105 -9.51 -7.53 -23.05
C GLY A 105 -8.80 -6.91 -24.26
N SER A 106 -9.21 -5.72 -24.72
CA SER A 106 -8.51 -4.98 -25.76
C SER A 106 -7.16 -4.49 -25.26
N THR A 107 -6.17 -4.46 -26.13
CA THR A 107 -4.83 -3.99 -25.82
C THR A 107 -4.45 -2.80 -26.70
N ALA A 108 -3.65 -1.87 -26.17
CA ALA A 108 -3.09 -0.76 -26.93
C ALA A 108 -1.72 -0.35 -26.39
N PRO A 109 -0.89 0.34 -27.19
CA PRO A 109 0.34 0.95 -26.72
C PRO A 109 0.07 1.86 -25.52
N ALA A 110 1.01 1.89 -24.59
CA ALA A 110 0.92 2.70 -23.39
C ALA A 110 2.27 3.31 -23.02
N LEU A 111 2.21 4.44 -22.33
CA LEU A 111 3.31 5.06 -21.61
C LEU A 111 2.98 4.97 -20.14
N THR A 112 3.84 4.28 -19.38
CA THR A 112 3.66 4.14 -17.92
C THR A 112 4.52 5.16 -17.20
N MET A 113 3.88 5.87 -16.28
CA MET A 113 4.50 6.90 -15.44
C MET A 113 4.32 6.56 -13.97
N GLN A 114 5.32 6.94 -13.16
CA GLN A 114 5.24 6.85 -11.70
C GLN A 114 5.46 8.23 -11.09
N MET A 115 4.66 8.58 -10.10
CA MET A 115 4.83 9.82 -9.36
C MET A 115 6.24 9.89 -8.74
N HIS A 116 6.97 10.97 -9.00
CA HIS A 116 8.36 11.14 -8.55
C HIS A 116 8.46 11.26 -7.04
N TYR A 117 7.52 11.97 -6.43
CA TYR A 117 7.43 12.17 -4.99
C TYR A 117 6.34 11.30 -4.37
N ALA A 118 6.43 11.09 -3.07
CA ALA A 118 5.36 10.51 -2.29
C ALA A 118 4.16 11.45 -2.19
N THR A 119 2.96 10.90 -2.21
CA THR A 119 1.70 11.63 -2.04
C THR A 119 1.68 12.47 -0.76
N LEU A 120 0.79 13.45 -0.69
CA LEU A 120 0.71 14.37 0.46
C LEU A 120 0.10 13.73 1.73
N TYR A 121 -0.71 12.69 1.56
CA TYR A 121 -1.48 12.13 2.66
C TYR A 121 -1.01 10.72 3.01
N ASP A 122 -1.02 10.43 4.30
CA ASP A 122 -0.79 9.10 4.82
C ASP A 122 -2.13 8.34 4.80
N ILE A 123 -2.19 7.27 3.99
CA ILE A 123 -3.38 6.45 3.79
C ILE A 123 -3.09 5.03 4.30
N PRO A 124 -3.97 4.40 5.10
CA PRO A 124 -3.84 3.00 5.44
C PRO A 124 -4.18 2.12 4.21
N PHE A 125 -3.61 0.95 4.14
CA PHE A 125 -3.97 -0.01 3.10
C PHE A 125 -5.39 -0.56 3.32
N SER A 126 -5.72 -0.78 4.58
CA SER A 126 -7.05 -1.13 5.04
C SER A 126 -7.39 -0.41 6.34
N GLU A 127 -8.63 -0.48 6.76
CA GLU A 127 -9.06 0.07 8.03
C GLU A 127 -8.51 -0.70 9.25
N ASN A 128 -8.73 -0.16 10.44
CA ASN A 128 -8.35 -0.79 11.69
C ASN A 128 -8.97 -2.19 11.81
N GLN A 129 -8.29 -3.02 12.58
CA GLN A 129 -8.76 -4.35 12.92
C GLN A 129 -10.10 -4.28 13.66
N ALA A 130 -10.99 -5.20 13.32
CA ALA A 130 -12.32 -5.25 13.85
C ALA A 130 -12.72 -6.66 14.26
N PHE A 131 -13.62 -6.75 15.23
CA PHE A 131 -14.40 -7.94 15.50
C PHE A 131 -15.89 -7.65 15.31
N TYR A 132 -16.66 -8.67 15.00
CA TYR A 132 -18.08 -8.54 14.73
C TYR A 132 -18.86 -9.60 15.50
N ILE A 133 -19.94 -9.16 16.13
CA ILE A 133 -20.86 -10.03 16.85
C ILE A 133 -22.27 -9.72 16.37
N VAL A 134 -23.04 -10.75 16.06
CA VAL A 134 -24.47 -10.64 15.83
C VAL A 134 -25.15 -11.55 16.83
N PRO A 135 -25.71 -11.03 17.92
CA PRO A 135 -26.43 -11.83 18.89
C PRO A 135 -27.66 -12.48 18.25
N GLU A 136 -27.81 -13.79 18.36
CA GLU A 136 -28.99 -14.53 17.92
C GLU A 136 -30.22 -14.17 18.78
N ALA A 137 -29.98 -13.86 20.04
CA ALA A 137 -30.99 -13.35 20.97
C ALA A 137 -30.70 -11.88 21.32
N GLY A 138 -31.71 -11.14 21.76
CA GLY A 138 -31.50 -9.80 22.27
C GLY A 138 -30.53 -9.79 23.47
N LEU A 139 -29.72 -8.74 23.56
CA LEU A 139 -28.86 -8.47 24.70
C LEU A 139 -29.52 -7.43 25.62
N PRO A 140 -29.82 -7.70 26.90
CA PRO A 140 -30.17 -6.68 27.87
C PRO A 140 -29.10 -5.58 27.98
N ALA A 141 -29.45 -4.42 28.50
CA ALA A 141 -28.43 -3.45 28.89
C ALA A 141 -27.53 -4.07 29.96
N GLY A 142 -26.20 -3.95 29.79
CA GLY A 142 -25.27 -4.60 30.70
C GLY A 142 -23.86 -4.69 30.18
N THR A 143 -23.04 -5.41 30.93
CA THR A 143 -21.63 -5.62 30.62
C THR A 143 -21.41 -7.02 30.07
N TYR A 144 -20.66 -7.10 29.00
CA TYR A 144 -20.34 -8.31 28.26
C TYR A 144 -18.84 -8.40 28.10
N HIS A 145 -18.30 -9.61 28.00
CA HIS A 145 -16.90 -9.78 27.66
C HIS A 145 -16.71 -10.77 26.52
N VAL A 146 -15.58 -10.61 25.82
CA VAL A 146 -15.17 -11.45 24.72
C VAL A 146 -13.68 -11.72 24.83
N THR A 147 -13.26 -12.94 24.56
CA THR A 147 -11.85 -13.33 24.52
C THR A 147 -11.40 -13.44 23.06
N PHE A 148 -10.25 -12.87 22.74
CA PHE A 148 -9.71 -12.93 21.39
C PHE A 148 -8.73 -14.09 21.23
N GLY A 149 -8.96 -14.89 20.19
CA GLY A 149 -8.00 -15.84 19.65
C GLY A 149 -7.57 -15.38 18.26
N PHE A 150 -6.27 -15.23 18.04
CA PHE A 150 -5.76 -14.73 16.77
C PHE A 150 -4.92 -15.77 16.08
N ASN A 151 -5.16 -15.94 14.77
CA ASN A 151 -4.30 -16.72 13.92
C ASN A 151 -3.29 -15.78 13.22
N TRP A 152 -2.01 -15.97 13.50
CA TRP A 152 -0.90 -15.25 12.90
C TRP A 152 -0.14 -16.17 11.93
N GLY A 153 -0.77 -16.56 10.86
CA GLY A 153 -0.23 -17.64 10.05
C GLY A 153 -0.35 -18.98 10.79
N THR A 154 0.77 -19.57 11.19
CA THR A 154 0.80 -20.82 11.96
C THR A 154 0.64 -20.63 13.48
N ASN A 155 0.64 -19.40 13.97
CA ASN A 155 0.57 -19.10 15.39
C ASN A 155 -0.82 -18.61 15.80
N VAL A 156 -1.49 -19.36 16.66
CA VAL A 156 -2.72 -18.92 17.33
C VAL A 156 -2.32 -18.25 18.63
N LYS A 157 -2.59 -16.96 18.77
CA LYS A 157 -2.46 -16.24 20.03
C LYS A 157 -3.83 -16.12 20.67
N THR A 158 -3.95 -16.62 21.88
CA THR A 158 -5.15 -16.53 22.71
C THR A 158 -4.86 -15.64 23.90
N GLY A 159 -5.85 -14.98 24.44
CA GLY A 159 -5.82 -14.55 25.81
C GLY A 159 -5.95 -13.06 26.11
N THR A 160 -6.46 -12.21 25.21
CA THR A 160 -6.90 -10.88 25.66
C THR A 160 -8.41 -10.84 25.74
N THR A 161 -8.93 -10.58 26.91
CA THR A 161 -10.37 -10.44 27.17
C THR A 161 -10.74 -8.96 27.19
N TRP A 162 -11.80 -8.61 26.50
CA TRP A 162 -12.37 -7.28 26.44
C TRP A 162 -13.74 -7.25 27.05
N GLN A 163 -13.96 -6.19 27.78
CA GLN A 163 -15.23 -5.89 28.40
C GLN A 163 -15.84 -4.67 27.71
N PHE A 164 -17.11 -4.74 27.37
CA PHE A 164 -17.87 -3.60 26.88
C PHE A 164 -19.24 -3.53 27.51
N THR A 165 -19.73 -2.31 27.71
CA THR A 165 -21.02 -2.06 28.34
C THR A 165 -21.95 -1.38 27.36
N THR A 166 -23.14 -1.98 27.16
CA THR A 166 -24.24 -1.40 26.40
C THR A 166 -25.09 -0.51 27.28
N SER A 167 -25.45 0.67 26.84
CA SER A 167 -26.26 1.62 27.59
C SER A 167 -27.76 1.26 27.60
N LYS A 168 -28.17 0.45 26.64
CA LYS A 168 -29.58 0.02 26.45
C LYS A 168 -29.64 -1.43 25.96
N ALA A 169 -30.82 -2.01 26.02
CA ALA A 169 -31.07 -3.32 25.44
C ALA A 169 -30.94 -3.28 23.92
N LEU A 170 -30.31 -4.29 23.36
CA LEU A 170 -30.12 -4.47 21.93
C LEU A 170 -30.98 -5.61 21.43
N ALA A 171 -31.66 -5.43 20.30
CA ALA A 171 -32.48 -6.49 19.71
C ALA A 171 -31.61 -7.60 19.09
N ALA A 172 -32.21 -8.77 18.91
CA ALA A 172 -31.60 -9.84 18.11
C ALA A 172 -31.24 -9.34 16.71
N GLY A 173 -30.11 -9.78 16.19
CA GLY A 173 -29.63 -9.34 14.86
C GLY A 173 -28.92 -7.98 14.84
N THR A 174 -28.82 -7.27 15.98
CA THR A 174 -27.98 -6.08 16.08
C THR A 174 -26.53 -6.44 15.82
N LEU A 175 -25.84 -5.65 14.98
CA LEU A 175 -24.41 -5.83 14.75
C LEU A 175 -23.60 -5.09 15.82
N LEU A 176 -22.84 -5.81 16.62
CA LEU A 176 -21.78 -5.24 17.45
C LEU A 176 -20.47 -5.28 16.66
N CYS A 177 -19.85 -4.13 16.50
CA CYS A 177 -18.59 -3.97 15.77
C CYS A 177 -17.56 -3.29 16.66
N GLY A 178 -16.47 -3.96 16.94
CA GLY A 178 -15.38 -3.42 17.75
C GLY A 178 -14.11 -3.23 16.91
N PHE A 179 -13.39 -2.14 17.17
CA PHE A 179 -12.11 -1.80 16.54
C PHE A 179 -11.02 -1.73 17.57
N TYR A 180 -9.83 -2.24 17.24
CA TYR A 180 -8.67 -2.22 18.11
C TYR A 180 -7.37 -2.05 17.29
N SER A 181 -6.33 -1.50 17.95
CA SER A 181 -5.18 -0.96 17.23
C SER A 181 -4.12 -1.98 16.82
N ALA A 182 -3.95 -3.06 17.54
CA ALA A 182 -2.98 -4.11 17.18
C ALA A 182 -3.22 -5.38 17.99
N PRO A 183 -3.21 -6.55 17.37
CA PRO A 183 -3.60 -7.81 18.01
C PRO A 183 -2.49 -8.51 18.80
N ASP A 184 -1.25 -8.11 18.60
CA ASP A 184 -0.06 -8.68 19.25
C ASP A 184 0.48 -7.81 20.38
N VAL A 185 -0.11 -6.64 20.55
CA VAL A 185 0.18 -5.72 21.65
C VAL A 185 -1.01 -5.78 22.61
N ALA A 186 -0.77 -5.55 23.89
CA ALA A 186 -1.86 -5.32 24.82
C ALA A 186 -2.80 -4.28 24.20
N ILE A 187 -4.04 -4.68 23.94
CA ILE A 187 -5.00 -3.83 23.27
C ILE A 187 -5.25 -2.64 24.20
N THR A 188 -4.72 -1.48 23.85
CA THR A 188 -4.78 -0.28 24.68
C THR A 188 -6.02 0.58 24.40
N SER A 189 -6.66 0.36 23.25
CA SER A 189 -7.90 1.05 22.89
C SER A 189 -8.77 0.19 21.99
N CYS A 190 -10.02 0.06 22.35
CA CYS A 190 -11.06 -0.52 21.53
C CYS A 190 -12.28 0.40 21.56
N LYS A 191 -13.03 0.44 20.48
CA LYS A 191 -14.36 1.06 20.41
C LYS A 191 -15.34 0.01 19.97
N VAL A 192 -16.48 -0.08 20.63
CA VAL A 192 -17.56 -0.98 20.25
C VAL A 192 -18.79 -0.17 19.89
N TYR A 193 -19.30 -0.41 18.69
CA TYR A 193 -20.48 0.25 18.13
C TYR A 193 -21.58 -0.79 17.95
N ALA A 194 -22.79 -0.45 18.34
CA ALA A 194 -23.99 -1.24 18.08
C ALA A 194 -24.76 -0.64 16.91
N TYR A 195 -24.93 -1.39 15.84
CA TYR A 195 -25.72 -0.99 14.66
C TYR A 195 -27.00 -1.80 14.59
N LYS A 196 -28.05 -1.20 14.03
CA LYS A 196 -29.37 -1.80 13.88
C LYS A 196 -29.32 -3.14 13.12
N ASP A 197 -28.44 -3.23 12.15
CA ASP A 197 -28.31 -4.40 11.30
C ASP A 197 -26.88 -4.54 10.73
N GLN A 198 -26.67 -5.64 10.03
CA GLN A 198 -25.41 -5.99 9.36
C GLN A 198 -24.96 -5.00 8.29
N TYR A 199 -25.87 -4.16 7.79
CA TYR A 199 -25.58 -3.15 6.77
C TYR A 199 -25.18 -1.81 7.39
N LYS A 200 -25.11 -1.73 8.72
CA LYS A 200 -24.80 -0.50 9.48
C LYS A 200 -25.75 0.65 9.13
N SER A 201 -27.02 0.32 8.90
CA SER A 201 -28.03 1.29 8.45
C SER A 201 -28.31 2.38 9.48
N GLU A 202 -28.13 2.07 10.76
CA GLU A 202 -28.36 3.00 11.87
C GLU A 202 -27.43 2.66 13.05
N LEU A 203 -26.68 3.65 13.55
CA LEU A 203 -25.93 3.53 14.80
C LEU A 203 -26.87 3.65 15.98
N LEU A 204 -26.96 2.59 16.78
CA LEU A 204 -27.84 2.53 17.96
C LEU A 204 -27.15 2.95 19.24
N ASP A 205 -25.89 2.56 19.43
CA ASP A 205 -25.12 2.83 20.65
C ASP A 205 -23.62 2.82 20.35
N THR A 206 -22.87 3.60 21.15
CA THR A 206 -21.40 3.49 21.25
C THR A 206 -21.10 2.97 22.64
N CYS A 207 -20.63 1.72 22.71
CA CYS A 207 -20.44 1.04 23.97
C CYS A 207 -19.19 1.53 24.69
N THR A 208 -19.24 1.63 26.01
CA THR A 208 -18.06 1.86 26.84
C THR A 208 -17.21 0.61 26.87
N VAL A 209 -15.90 0.74 26.67
CA VAL A 209 -14.97 -0.39 26.59
C VAL A 209 -13.89 -0.26 27.66
N SER A 210 -13.56 -1.39 28.29
CA SER A 210 -12.45 -1.54 29.22
C SER A 210 -11.78 -2.91 29.01
N SER A 211 -10.56 -3.05 29.50
CA SER A 211 -9.93 -4.38 29.62
C SER A 211 -10.53 -5.11 30.84
N GLY A 212 -10.78 -6.40 30.71
CA GLY A 212 -11.26 -7.24 31.80
C GLY A 212 -12.16 -8.38 31.35
N ASP A 213 -12.39 -9.29 32.25
CA ASP A 213 -13.17 -10.53 32.07
C ASP A 213 -14.45 -10.56 32.93
N GLU A 214 -14.86 -9.43 33.50
CA GLU A 214 -16.12 -9.29 34.19
C GLU A 214 -17.27 -9.03 33.20
N GLY A 215 -18.36 -9.73 33.32
CA GLY A 215 -19.55 -9.60 32.51
C GLY A 215 -20.03 -10.91 31.90
N THR A 216 -21.09 -10.84 31.11
CA THR A 216 -21.60 -12.02 30.41
C THR A 216 -20.67 -12.40 29.28
N ASP A 217 -20.20 -13.64 29.25
CA ASP A 217 -19.32 -14.16 28.22
C ASP A 217 -20.07 -14.31 26.89
N LEU A 218 -19.62 -13.65 25.88
CA LEU A 218 -20.08 -13.79 24.49
C LEU A 218 -19.26 -14.80 23.70
N GLY A 219 -18.19 -15.34 24.28
CA GLY A 219 -17.35 -16.37 23.68
C GLY A 219 -16.00 -15.90 23.22
N THR A 220 -15.32 -16.76 22.49
CA THR A 220 -13.99 -16.50 21.94
C THR A 220 -14.05 -16.21 20.45
N PHE A 221 -13.44 -15.10 20.03
CA PHE A 221 -13.27 -14.76 18.63
C PHE A 221 -12.00 -15.37 18.09
N MET A 222 -12.17 -16.13 17.03
CA MET A 222 -11.05 -16.59 16.20
C MET A 222 -10.98 -15.76 14.94
N GLN A 223 -9.77 -15.50 14.45
CA GLN A 223 -9.60 -14.88 13.16
C GLN A 223 -10.22 -15.78 12.09
N LYS A 224 -11.32 -15.34 11.52
CA LYS A 224 -11.96 -15.94 10.34
C LYS A 224 -12.24 -14.84 9.35
N GLU A 225 -12.09 -15.16 8.11
CA GLU A 225 -12.56 -14.29 7.04
C GLU A 225 -14.04 -14.62 6.77
N ASN A 226 -14.85 -13.57 6.63
CA ASN A 226 -16.23 -13.62 6.15
C ASN A 226 -17.03 -14.86 6.56
N GLY A 227 -17.31 -14.99 7.82
CA GLY A 227 -18.17 -16.07 8.23
C GLY A 227 -19.64 -15.68 8.28
N ASP A 228 -20.47 -16.63 8.72
CA ASP A 228 -21.87 -16.39 9.00
C ASP A 228 -22.06 -15.38 10.11
N LEU A 229 -23.08 -14.55 9.96
CA LEU A 229 -23.46 -13.55 10.96
C LEU A 229 -23.91 -14.13 12.30
N ASN A 230 -24.25 -15.42 12.32
CA ASN A 230 -24.74 -16.14 13.48
C ASN A 230 -23.61 -16.65 14.39
N SER A 231 -22.37 -16.39 14.04
CA SER A 231 -21.23 -16.79 14.85
C SER A 231 -20.36 -15.59 15.24
N LEU A 232 -19.74 -15.70 16.39
CA LEU A 232 -18.72 -14.77 16.83
C LEU A 232 -17.55 -14.80 15.85
N GLN A 233 -17.26 -13.66 15.21
CA GLN A 233 -16.24 -13.62 14.19
C GLN A 233 -15.30 -12.45 14.39
N CYS A 234 -14.03 -12.73 14.25
CA CYS A 234 -13.02 -11.72 14.09
C CYS A 234 -12.67 -11.63 12.61
N VAL A 235 -12.84 -10.48 12.02
CA VAL A 235 -12.33 -10.21 10.69
C VAL A 235 -10.84 -9.96 10.77
N ALA A 236 -10.15 -10.40 9.74
CA ALA A 236 -8.72 -10.30 9.64
C ALA A 236 -8.19 -8.90 9.89
N TYR A 237 -7.06 -8.83 10.50
CA TYR A 237 -6.30 -7.65 10.74
C TYR A 237 -5.93 -6.94 9.50
N GLY A 238 -6.48 -5.82 9.25
CA GLY A 238 -6.01 -5.00 8.17
C GLY A 238 -5.76 -5.81 6.92
N ASP A 239 -6.75 -5.92 6.10
CA ASP A 239 -6.73 -6.63 4.83
C ASP A 239 -5.60 -6.09 3.95
N ASN A 240 -4.71 -6.95 3.50
CA ASN A 240 -3.61 -6.59 2.60
C ASN A 240 -3.95 -6.75 1.12
N ARG A 241 -5.21 -6.95 0.78
CA ARG A 241 -5.73 -7.15 -0.57
C ARG A 241 -5.85 -5.83 -1.32
N TRP A 242 -5.11 -5.68 -2.42
CA TRP A 242 -5.19 -4.48 -3.26
C TRP A 242 -6.63 -4.17 -3.69
N TRP A 243 -7.33 -5.18 -4.17
CA TRP A 243 -8.69 -5.02 -4.75
C TRP A 243 -9.74 -4.54 -3.76
N LYS A 244 -9.52 -4.71 -2.46
CA LYS A 244 -10.38 -4.21 -1.38
C LYS A 244 -9.78 -3.00 -0.67
N SER A 245 -8.58 -2.56 -1.01
CA SER A 245 -7.83 -1.58 -0.23
C SER A 245 -8.46 -0.19 -0.25
N VAL A 246 -8.27 0.52 0.86
CA VAL A 246 -8.58 1.95 0.98
C VAL A 246 -7.77 2.77 -0.02
N TYR A 247 -6.50 2.37 -0.24
CA TYR A 247 -5.63 3.00 -1.24
C TYR A 247 -6.21 2.95 -2.64
N ARG A 248 -6.68 1.79 -3.10
CA ARG A 248 -7.23 1.63 -4.43
C ARG A 248 -8.43 2.56 -4.65
N GLN A 249 -9.34 2.62 -3.66
CA GLN A 249 -10.50 3.50 -3.74
C GLN A 249 -10.09 4.97 -3.78
N TRP A 250 -9.17 5.37 -2.89
CA TRP A 250 -8.67 6.73 -2.81
C TRP A 250 -7.98 7.18 -4.09
N LEU A 251 -7.05 6.37 -4.61
CA LEU A 251 -6.27 6.69 -5.81
C LEU A 251 -7.13 6.84 -7.07
N ASN A 252 -8.26 6.12 -7.13
CA ASN A 252 -9.12 6.09 -8.31
C ASN A 252 -10.36 6.99 -8.20
N SER A 253 -10.40 7.88 -7.23
CA SER A 253 -11.55 8.76 -7.01
C SER A 253 -11.18 10.24 -7.07
N ASP A 254 -12.07 11.02 -7.66
CA ASP A 254 -12.07 12.49 -7.67
C ASP A 254 -13.14 13.07 -6.74
N GLN A 255 -13.82 12.23 -5.96
CA GLN A 255 -14.90 12.65 -5.09
C GLN A 255 -14.38 13.37 -3.84
N PRO A 256 -15.17 14.28 -3.27
CA PRO A 256 -14.83 14.96 -2.02
C PRO A 256 -14.74 13.97 -0.85
N ALA A 257 -14.16 14.41 0.26
CA ALA A 257 -14.17 13.68 1.53
C ALA A 257 -15.58 13.16 1.86
N THR A 258 -15.67 12.01 2.48
CA THR A 258 -16.87 11.23 2.81
C THR A 258 -17.57 10.55 1.63
N LYS A 259 -17.17 10.81 0.38
CA LYS A 259 -17.87 10.33 -0.82
C LYS A 259 -17.07 9.33 -1.66
N TRP A 260 -15.77 9.25 -1.49
CA TRP A 260 -14.93 8.38 -2.31
C TRP A 260 -14.80 6.96 -1.78
N TRP A 261 -15.12 6.74 -0.52
CA TRP A 261 -15.01 5.42 0.08
C TRP A 261 -16.37 4.71 0.11
N THR A 262 -16.36 3.42 -0.21
CA THR A 262 -17.50 2.52 -0.07
C THR A 262 -17.06 1.23 0.61
N PRO A 263 -17.88 0.62 1.48
CA PRO A 263 -17.55 -0.67 2.07
C PRO A 263 -17.35 -1.72 0.98
N GLN A 264 -16.28 -2.48 1.08
CA GLN A 264 -15.98 -3.59 0.15
C GLN A 264 -16.60 -4.91 0.62
N ASP A 265 -16.96 -4.98 1.88
CA ASP A 265 -17.84 -5.99 2.42
C ASP A 265 -18.78 -5.38 3.48
N LYS A 266 -19.71 -6.19 3.98
CA LYS A 266 -20.74 -5.74 4.93
C LYS A 266 -20.20 -5.29 6.28
N TRP A 267 -18.95 -5.58 6.59
CA TRP A 267 -18.31 -5.27 7.86
C TRP A 267 -17.50 -4.00 7.86
N ASP A 268 -17.16 -3.49 6.68
CA ASP A 268 -16.26 -2.35 6.55
C ASP A 268 -16.85 -1.08 7.16
N MET A 269 -16.02 -0.34 7.87
CA MET A 269 -16.32 1.01 8.32
C MET A 269 -15.45 2.02 7.60
N MET A 270 -16.02 3.21 7.40
CA MET A 270 -15.31 4.31 6.77
C MET A 270 -14.05 4.67 7.58
N PRO A 271 -12.85 4.56 6.99
CA PRO A 271 -11.61 4.95 7.66
C PRO A 271 -11.58 6.46 7.91
N GLU A 272 -10.81 6.87 8.93
CA GLU A 272 -10.76 8.28 9.33
C GLU A 272 -10.26 9.20 8.21
N CYS A 273 -9.31 8.74 7.40
CA CYS A 273 -8.81 9.49 6.26
C CYS A 273 -9.92 9.80 5.23
N ALA A 274 -10.89 8.90 5.04
CA ALA A 274 -11.97 9.11 4.09
C ALA A 274 -12.96 10.19 4.54
N LYS A 275 -12.98 10.52 5.82
CA LYS A 275 -13.83 11.57 6.35
C LYS A 275 -13.27 12.99 6.13
N THR A 276 -11.97 13.11 5.93
CA THR A 276 -11.25 14.40 5.97
C THR A 276 -10.44 14.70 4.71
N ILE A 277 -10.11 13.68 3.91
CA ILE A 277 -9.26 13.79 2.73
C ILE A 277 -10.11 13.49 1.49
N PRO A 278 -10.08 14.33 0.44
CA PRO A 278 -10.72 14.03 -0.83
C PRO A 278 -9.99 12.91 -1.57
N GLY A 279 -10.65 12.31 -2.54
CA GLY A 279 -10.02 11.33 -3.44
C GLY A 279 -8.79 11.92 -4.14
N PHE A 280 -7.83 11.07 -4.46
CA PHE A 280 -6.53 11.49 -5.00
C PHE A 280 -6.67 12.30 -6.31
N LEU A 281 -7.55 11.85 -7.19
CA LEU A 281 -7.76 12.50 -8.49
C LEU A 281 -8.43 13.88 -8.36
N ALA A 282 -9.08 14.19 -7.23
CA ALA A 282 -9.67 15.51 -7.00
C ALA A 282 -8.63 16.65 -7.01
N GLY A 283 -7.37 16.35 -6.71
CA GLY A 283 -6.28 17.33 -6.73
C GLY A 283 -5.73 17.66 -8.12
N PHE A 284 -6.17 16.97 -9.18
CA PHE A 284 -5.66 17.15 -10.54
C PHE A 284 -6.68 17.83 -11.45
N SER A 285 -6.18 18.39 -12.56
CA SER A 285 -7.02 18.99 -13.60
C SER A 285 -7.92 17.97 -14.29
N GLU A 286 -9.02 18.42 -14.89
CA GLU A 286 -9.91 17.56 -15.68
C GLU A 286 -9.19 16.93 -16.86
N ASP A 287 -8.28 17.66 -17.51
CA ASP A 287 -7.49 17.14 -18.64
C ASP A 287 -6.63 15.95 -18.22
N PHE A 288 -5.97 16.04 -17.05
CA PHE A 288 -5.21 14.92 -16.51
C PHE A 288 -6.10 13.71 -16.20
N LYS A 289 -7.21 13.94 -15.51
CA LYS A 289 -8.16 12.86 -15.14
C LYS A 289 -8.75 12.16 -16.36
N ASN A 290 -9.04 12.94 -17.42
CA ASN A 290 -9.58 12.44 -18.68
C ASN A 290 -8.52 11.72 -19.54
N ALA A 291 -7.25 12.05 -19.35
CA ALA A 291 -6.15 11.35 -19.99
C ALA A 291 -5.93 9.93 -19.45
N LEU A 292 -6.32 9.68 -18.22
CA LEU A 292 -6.13 8.38 -17.57
C LEU A 292 -7.21 7.40 -17.98
N THR A 293 -6.80 6.21 -18.41
CA THR A 293 -7.67 5.09 -18.73
C THR A 293 -7.54 4.00 -17.67
N ARG A 294 -8.64 3.32 -17.36
CA ARG A 294 -8.61 2.14 -16.50
C ARG A 294 -7.91 0.99 -17.21
N THR A 295 -6.81 0.55 -16.65
CA THR A 295 -5.98 -0.51 -17.22
C THR A 295 -5.84 -1.67 -16.24
N LYS A 296 -5.62 -2.87 -16.77
CA LYS A 296 -5.46 -4.08 -16.01
C LYS A 296 -4.32 -3.99 -15.01
N VAL A 297 -4.61 -4.34 -13.77
CA VAL A 297 -3.66 -4.47 -12.67
C VAL A 297 -3.83 -5.86 -12.06
N VAL A 298 -2.76 -6.63 -12.00
CA VAL A 298 -2.74 -7.97 -11.42
C VAL A 298 -2.14 -7.91 -10.03
N THR A 299 -2.78 -8.57 -9.07
CA THR A 299 -2.27 -8.71 -7.69
C THR A 299 -2.57 -10.11 -7.19
N TYR A 300 -1.71 -10.67 -6.37
CA TYR A 300 -1.95 -11.95 -5.72
C TYR A 300 -2.40 -11.78 -4.29
N GLY A 301 -3.35 -12.59 -3.86
CA GLY A 301 -3.79 -12.67 -2.48
C GLY A 301 -2.74 -13.29 -1.56
N ASN A 302 -2.94 -13.13 -0.25
CA ASN A 302 -2.19 -13.87 0.75
C ASN A 302 -2.69 -15.34 0.79
N THR A 303 -1.97 -16.20 1.52
CA THR A 303 -2.33 -17.63 1.69
C THR A 303 -2.86 -17.95 3.10
N VAL A 304 -3.17 -16.92 3.89
CA VAL A 304 -3.67 -17.07 5.25
C VAL A 304 -5.19 -16.96 5.29
N THR A 305 -5.74 -15.96 4.60
CA THR A 305 -7.18 -15.70 4.49
C THR A 305 -7.71 -15.85 3.07
N ASP A 306 -6.80 -16.00 2.11
CA ASP A 306 -7.10 -16.26 0.70
C ASP A 306 -6.44 -17.57 0.24
N ASP A 307 -6.73 -17.98 -0.96
CA ASP A 307 -6.06 -19.11 -1.63
C ASP A 307 -4.74 -18.71 -2.30
N GLY A 308 -4.37 -17.43 -2.24
CA GLY A 308 -3.17 -16.89 -2.88
C GLY A 308 -3.26 -16.78 -4.39
N SER A 309 -4.45 -16.83 -4.97
CA SER A 309 -4.67 -16.69 -6.42
C SER A 309 -4.51 -15.24 -6.90
N ALA A 310 -4.38 -15.10 -8.23
CA ALA A 310 -4.33 -13.79 -8.86
C ALA A 310 -5.74 -13.18 -8.93
N VAL A 311 -5.81 -11.88 -8.62
CA VAL A 311 -7.00 -11.06 -8.82
C VAL A 311 -6.67 -9.92 -9.79
N ILE A 312 -7.56 -9.69 -10.73
CA ILE A 312 -7.45 -8.63 -11.72
C ILE A 312 -8.36 -7.48 -11.33
N THR A 313 -7.80 -6.28 -11.30
CA THR A 313 -8.56 -5.03 -11.22
C THR A 313 -8.26 -4.16 -12.43
N TYR A 314 -9.10 -3.15 -12.64
CA TYR A 314 -8.88 -2.13 -13.66
C TYR A 314 -8.87 -0.77 -12.99
N ASP A 315 -7.73 -0.10 -13.06
CA ASP A 315 -7.46 1.10 -12.29
C ASP A 315 -6.87 2.20 -13.17
N LYS A 316 -7.27 3.46 -12.95
CA LYS A 316 -6.64 4.64 -13.56
C LYS A 316 -5.29 4.92 -12.94
N VAL A 317 -5.22 4.76 -11.62
CA VAL A 317 -4.02 4.97 -10.82
C VAL A 317 -3.85 3.79 -9.87
N PHE A 318 -2.65 3.26 -9.78
CA PHE A 318 -2.34 2.07 -8.99
C PHE A 318 -0.99 2.20 -8.27
N LEU A 319 -0.80 1.42 -7.21
CA LEU A 319 0.50 1.28 -6.57
C LEU A 319 1.39 0.34 -7.39
N PRO A 320 2.70 0.62 -7.51
CA PRO A 320 3.62 -0.35 -8.08
C PRO A 320 3.65 -1.66 -7.29
N SER A 321 3.93 -2.78 -7.97
CA SER A 321 4.26 -4.05 -7.33
C SER A 321 5.75 -4.15 -7.02
N LEU A 322 6.13 -5.18 -6.27
CA LEU A 322 7.56 -5.53 -6.09
C LEU A 322 8.26 -5.79 -7.42
N GLU A 323 7.59 -6.48 -8.33
CA GLU A 323 8.14 -6.82 -9.63
C GLU A 323 8.38 -5.56 -10.47
N GLU A 324 7.43 -4.68 -10.55
CA GLU A 324 7.51 -3.43 -11.31
C GLU A 324 8.66 -2.52 -10.83
N ILE A 325 8.93 -2.48 -9.53
CA ILE A 325 10.06 -1.72 -9.01
C ILE A 325 11.39 -2.50 -9.04
N TYR A 326 11.52 -3.55 -9.83
CA TYR A 326 12.72 -4.37 -9.98
C TYR A 326 13.21 -5.02 -8.68
N CYS A 327 12.27 -5.48 -7.83
CA CYS A 327 12.56 -6.34 -6.69
C CYS A 327 12.17 -7.78 -7.00
N ASN A 328 12.85 -8.73 -6.34
CA ASN A 328 12.50 -10.14 -6.45
C ASN A 328 11.17 -10.38 -5.70
N PRO A 329 10.05 -10.67 -6.39
CA PRO A 329 8.76 -10.78 -5.72
C PRO A 329 8.61 -12.12 -5.01
N GLN A 330 7.74 -12.19 -3.99
CA GLN A 330 7.34 -13.47 -3.39
C GLN A 330 6.54 -14.35 -4.36
N ILE A 331 5.83 -13.71 -5.28
CA ILE A 331 5.12 -14.34 -6.38
C ILE A 331 5.35 -13.51 -7.64
N LYS A 332 5.57 -14.18 -8.77
CA LYS A 332 5.73 -13.53 -10.07
C LYS A 332 4.38 -13.37 -10.76
N GLY A 333 4.24 -12.32 -11.57
CA GLY A 333 3.08 -12.07 -12.39
C GLY A 333 2.23 -10.87 -11.95
N GLU A 334 2.70 -10.07 -10.98
CA GLU A 334 2.04 -8.82 -10.61
C GLU A 334 2.39 -7.65 -11.55
N GLY A 335 3.11 -7.89 -12.60
CA GLY A 335 3.52 -6.92 -13.61
C GLY A 335 4.82 -7.35 -14.30
N THR A 336 5.47 -6.41 -14.95
CA THR A 336 6.79 -6.59 -15.55
C THR A 336 7.79 -5.66 -14.92
N TYR A 337 9.06 -6.02 -14.91
CA TYR A 337 10.12 -5.15 -14.41
C TYR A 337 10.19 -3.86 -15.24
N TRP A 338 9.94 -2.71 -14.61
CA TRP A 338 10.07 -1.44 -15.31
C TRP A 338 11.54 -1.12 -15.62
N PRO A 339 11.87 -0.80 -16.88
CA PRO A 339 13.24 -0.49 -17.29
C PRO A 339 13.88 0.63 -16.48
N TYR A 340 13.10 1.64 -16.08
CA TYR A 340 13.56 2.75 -15.24
C TYR A 340 14.25 2.25 -13.96
N TRP A 341 13.64 1.32 -13.22
CA TRP A 341 14.20 0.85 -11.97
C TRP A 341 15.40 -0.08 -12.18
N LYS A 342 15.43 -0.82 -13.28
CA LYS A 342 16.59 -1.62 -13.67
C LYS A 342 17.79 -0.73 -13.97
N GLU A 343 17.61 0.32 -14.77
CA GLU A 343 18.67 1.26 -15.12
C GLU A 343 19.10 2.12 -13.91
N ALA A 344 18.15 2.67 -13.17
CA ALA A 344 18.42 3.49 -12.00
C ALA A 344 19.22 2.72 -10.91
N THR A 345 18.99 1.43 -10.77
CA THR A 345 19.73 0.61 -9.80
C THR A 345 21.06 0.10 -10.31
N GLY A 346 21.26 0.06 -11.64
CA GLY A 346 22.42 -0.56 -12.28
C GLY A 346 22.59 -2.05 -11.97
N ALA A 347 21.55 -2.68 -11.38
CA ALA A 347 21.60 -4.06 -10.95
C ALA A 347 21.40 -5.01 -12.14
N THR A 348 22.20 -6.06 -12.21
CA THR A 348 22.12 -7.11 -13.26
C THR A 348 20.99 -8.11 -13.00
N ALA A 349 20.48 -8.16 -11.77
CA ALA A 349 19.37 -9.00 -11.34
C ALA A 349 18.43 -8.23 -10.42
N PRO A 350 17.13 -8.62 -10.31
CA PRO A 350 16.19 -8.01 -9.38
C PRO A 350 16.73 -8.01 -7.95
N GLN A 351 16.50 -6.91 -7.24
CA GLN A 351 17.01 -6.70 -5.89
C GLN A 351 16.31 -7.60 -4.87
N ALA A 352 17.05 -8.12 -3.91
CA ALA A 352 16.50 -8.96 -2.87
C ALA A 352 15.58 -8.19 -1.92
N LEU A 353 14.59 -8.88 -1.36
CA LEU A 353 13.76 -8.36 -0.27
C LEU A 353 14.55 -8.25 1.03
N TRP A 354 14.04 -7.50 1.97
CA TRP A 354 14.60 -7.34 3.32
C TRP A 354 15.99 -6.70 3.34
N GLN A 355 16.25 -5.86 2.34
CA GLN A 355 17.50 -5.12 2.21
C GLN A 355 17.22 -3.63 1.94
N THR A 356 18.20 -2.79 2.24
CA THR A 356 18.17 -1.35 2.06
C THR A 356 18.81 -0.94 0.74
N TYR A 357 18.08 -0.16 -0.05
CA TYR A 357 18.54 0.37 -1.32
C TYR A 357 18.29 1.89 -1.35
N PRO A 358 19.32 2.72 -1.13
CA PRO A 358 19.16 4.18 -1.03
C PRO A 358 18.48 4.82 -2.25
N LEU A 359 18.64 4.24 -3.44
CA LEU A 359 18.01 4.73 -4.67
C LEU A 359 16.48 4.58 -4.70
N ARG A 360 15.92 3.80 -3.76
CA ARG A 360 14.47 3.60 -3.63
C ARG A 360 13.81 4.54 -2.64
N ILE A 361 14.59 5.43 -2.02
CA ILE A 361 14.03 6.43 -1.11
C ILE A 361 13.16 7.37 -1.90
N THR A 362 11.86 7.30 -1.69
CA THR A 362 10.90 8.27 -2.22
C THR A 362 10.78 9.44 -1.27
N ARG A 363 10.86 10.65 -1.80
CA ARG A 363 10.83 11.89 -1.02
C ARG A 363 9.40 12.45 -0.99
N ASP A 364 9.13 13.27 0.01
CA ASP A 364 7.84 13.93 0.21
C ASP A 364 7.57 15.01 -0.84
N LEU A 365 6.35 15.07 -1.40
CA LEU A 365 5.98 16.12 -2.36
C LEU A 365 6.05 17.53 -1.77
N ALA A 366 5.64 17.69 -0.51
CA ALA A 366 5.67 18.99 0.17
C ALA A 366 7.02 19.32 0.78
N GLN A 367 7.88 18.30 1.00
CA GLN A 367 9.20 18.42 1.64
C GLN A 367 10.23 17.54 0.91
N PRO A 368 10.73 17.95 -0.27
CA PRO A 368 11.56 17.08 -1.13
C PRO A 368 12.88 16.59 -0.54
N THR A 369 13.27 17.08 0.65
CA THR A 369 14.46 16.62 1.39
C THR A 369 14.16 15.45 2.34
N VAL A 370 12.87 15.17 2.61
CA VAL A 370 12.43 14.18 3.60
C VAL A 370 12.04 12.88 2.89
N GLY A 371 12.73 11.78 3.24
CA GLY A 371 12.36 10.45 2.78
C GLY A 371 11.06 9.97 3.45
N ARG A 372 10.21 9.27 2.70
CA ARG A 372 8.92 8.74 3.17
C ARG A 372 8.83 7.23 3.04
N TYR A 373 8.00 6.66 3.88
CA TYR A 373 7.48 5.31 3.67
C TYR A 373 6.49 5.33 2.53
N VAL A 374 6.67 4.46 1.55
CA VAL A 374 5.75 4.30 0.42
C VAL A 374 5.24 2.88 0.31
N ARG A 375 3.95 2.74 0.11
CA ARG A 375 3.29 1.44 -0.07
C ARG A 375 3.42 0.94 -1.49
N LEU A 376 3.47 -0.39 -1.59
CA LEU A 376 3.32 -1.16 -2.82
C LEU A 376 2.01 -1.93 -2.77
N ARG A 377 1.50 -2.41 -3.93
CA ARG A 377 0.28 -3.21 -3.97
C ARG A 377 0.50 -4.68 -3.61
N SER A 378 1.74 -5.16 -3.64
CA SER A 378 2.05 -6.56 -3.35
C SER A 378 1.73 -6.92 -1.91
N ALA A 379 0.88 -7.93 -1.72
CA ALA A 379 0.56 -8.47 -0.41
C ALA A 379 1.74 -9.28 0.16
N GLY A 380 1.92 -9.24 1.47
CA GLY A 380 2.76 -10.22 2.17
C GLY A 380 2.08 -11.59 2.11
N ARG A 381 2.66 -12.55 1.40
CA ARG A 381 1.99 -13.82 1.09
C ARG A 381 1.66 -14.65 2.33
N GLY A 382 2.55 -14.72 3.30
CA GLY A 382 2.36 -15.49 4.56
C GLY A 382 1.67 -14.71 5.67
N THR A 383 1.01 -13.61 5.38
CA THR A 383 0.31 -12.78 6.36
C THR A 383 -0.91 -12.11 5.74
N ALA A 384 -2.05 -12.14 6.44
CA ALA A 384 -3.25 -11.44 5.99
C ALA A 384 -3.20 -9.92 6.24
N ARG A 385 -2.27 -9.46 7.07
CA ARG A 385 -2.22 -8.09 7.59
C ARG A 385 -1.09 -7.23 7.05
N GLY A 386 -0.18 -7.79 6.28
CA GLY A 386 1.02 -7.09 5.86
C GLY A 386 1.06 -6.87 4.37
N ALA A 387 1.28 -5.63 3.95
CA ALA A 387 1.56 -5.27 2.57
C ALA A 387 2.99 -4.77 2.41
N PHE A 388 3.59 -5.03 1.26
CA PHE A 388 4.94 -4.56 0.97
C PHE A 388 5.01 -3.05 0.83
N GLY A 389 6.18 -2.52 1.04
CA GLY A 389 6.51 -1.11 0.87
C GLY A 389 8.01 -0.87 0.88
N VAL A 390 8.38 0.38 0.78
CA VAL A 390 9.75 0.87 0.89
C VAL A 390 9.78 1.94 1.98
N ASN A 391 10.65 1.80 2.97
CA ASN A 391 10.73 2.78 4.05
C ASN A 391 11.56 4.02 3.67
N SER A 392 11.64 4.98 4.59
CA SER A 392 12.37 6.24 4.40
C SER A 392 13.89 6.08 4.23
N SER A 393 14.45 4.90 4.51
CA SER A 393 15.85 4.57 4.26
C SER A 393 16.06 3.71 2.99
N GLY A 394 14.98 3.36 2.29
CA GLY A 394 15.04 2.50 1.10
C GLY A 394 14.98 1.00 1.39
N TYR A 395 14.66 0.60 2.63
CA TYR A 395 14.48 -0.81 2.97
C TYR A 395 13.16 -1.33 2.42
N VAL A 396 13.21 -2.47 1.72
CA VAL A 396 12.04 -3.14 1.14
C VAL A 396 11.57 -4.25 2.08
N GLY A 397 10.36 -4.12 2.60
CA GLY A 397 9.81 -5.05 3.58
C GLY A 397 8.29 -5.05 3.64
N VAL A 398 7.74 -5.73 4.66
CA VAL A 398 6.31 -5.82 4.92
C VAL A 398 5.96 -5.01 6.18
N TRP A 399 4.93 -4.21 6.10
CA TRP A 399 4.37 -3.45 7.23
C TRP A 399 2.89 -3.71 7.37
N SER A 400 2.38 -3.47 8.57
CA SER A 400 0.96 -3.64 8.84
C SER A 400 0.10 -2.83 7.87
N ALA A 401 -0.93 -3.44 7.33
CA ALA A 401 -1.83 -2.80 6.37
C ALA A 401 -2.66 -1.68 7.00
N ILE A 402 -2.83 -1.68 8.32
CA ILE A 402 -3.53 -0.60 9.03
C ILE A 402 -2.64 0.64 9.27
N ASP A 403 -1.32 0.51 9.11
CA ASP A 403 -0.44 1.66 9.25
C ASP A 403 -0.64 2.60 8.06
N ALA A 404 -0.92 3.86 8.35
CA ALA A 404 -1.03 4.89 7.33
C ALA A 404 0.36 5.31 6.84
N HIS A 405 0.56 5.22 5.54
CA HIS A 405 1.81 5.61 4.87
C HIS A 405 1.51 6.40 3.61
N ARG A 406 2.55 6.93 2.99
CA ARG A 406 2.49 7.56 1.67
C ARG A 406 2.55 6.52 0.55
N SER A 407 2.44 6.99 -0.68
CA SER A 407 2.65 6.18 -1.88
C SER A 407 3.32 7.00 -2.97
N ALA A 408 3.94 6.32 -3.93
CA ALA A 408 4.36 6.88 -5.21
C ALA A 408 3.61 6.11 -6.30
N PRO A 409 2.36 6.49 -6.59
CA PRO A 409 1.49 5.75 -7.49
C PRO A 409 1.96 5.86 -8.94
N ALA A 410 1.45 4.95 -9.76
CA ALA A 410 1.68 4.91 -11.20
C ALA A 410 0.35 5.00 -11.96
N CYS A 411 0.45 5.42 -13.22
CA CYS A 411 -0.66 5.47 -14.16
C CYS A 411 -0.18 5.21 -15.58
N LYS A 412 -1.12 4.94 -16.49
CA LYS A 412 -0.83 4.72 -17.91
C LYS A 412 -1.58 5.72 -18.78
N ILE A 413 -0.85 6.31 -19.75
CA ILE A 413 -1.44 7.06 -20.86
C ILE A 413 -1.52 6.11 -22.05
N THR A 414 -2.73 5.91 -22.59
CA THR A 414 -2.99 4.96 -23.68
C THR A 414 -4.19 5.40 -24.52
N THR A 415 -4.40 4.77 -25.66
CA THR A 415 -5.57 4.98 -26.53
C THR A 415 -6.75 4.05 -26.20
N LEU A 416 -6.65 3.21 -25.18
CA LEU A 416 -7.77 2.39 -24.74
C LEU A 416 -8.97 3.25 -24.33
N GLY A 417 -10.17 2.82 -24.72
CA GLY A 417 -11.42 3.47 -24.29
C GLY A 417 -11.77 4.76 -25.02
N GLN A 418 -11.20 5.00 -26.20
CA GLN A 418 -11.60 6.07 -27.13
C GLN A 418 -12.63 5.58 -28.12
#